data_848150661d89b4c194103a1d31052528
#
_entry.id   848150661d89b4c194103a1d31052528
#
_cell.length_a   1.000
_cell.length_b   1.000
_cell.length_c   1.000
_cell.angle_alpha   90.00
_cell.angle_beta   90.00
_cell.angle_gamma   90.00
#
_symmetry.space_group_name_H-M   'P 1'
#
loop_
_entity.id
_entity.type
_entity.pdbx_description
1 polymer ?
#
loop_
_entity_poly.entity_id
_entity_poly.type
_entity_poly.pdbx_seq_one_letter_code
_entity_poly.pdbx_strand_id
1 'polypeptide(L)'
;MSKPILAIIGSGWGGFTLAQKVSLAKYSIVVISPIRTIQYTPLLASAACGLFNFRLAEEPVRRKRRHEVQYYKATAETIDFDKRVIRCKAAAWIEGEGGGGSGEKPHESSNTFEVKYDKVCIAPGCDIQDFGTPGAREHALFLRTTNDARLIQQRVLEMVDAASLPGVSASRQREILSIRIVGGGAVGIEAAAELWDLWFEELRFLCPHLDSDGDGNKLTITIHDVAPQILSTFDSSLSEYAAQSLRGKHVELKTSSHIERVEAGAIVTREDGRLPAGLLIWATGNKASSLVETLRSVKKPEEGLPRILTDRYLRVLRADGRGPIEGAYALGDAADVEGESLPALAEVAMQKSEYLTGVLNAADDEAALVRPFAYKQRALLAYLGRRDGVIGGRQDWTGVSAWVAWRSGSLAWTRSWRRRFMIMISWLFVWFGGRDIARP
;
A
#
# COMPACT_ATOMS: atom_id res chain seq x y z
N MET A 1 3.89 33.73 -22.22
CA MET A 1 4.91 32.73 -21.80
C MET A 1 4.24 31.41 -21.49
N SER A 2 4.81 30.30 -21.88
CA SER A 2 4.32 28.98 -21.50
C SER A 2 4.48 28.78 -19.98
N LYS A 3 3.50 28.13 -19.33
CA LYS A 3 3.58 27.83 -17.90
C LYS A 3 4.74 26.84 -17.64
N PRO A 4 5.50 27.01 -16.54
CA PRO A 4 6.54 26.06 -16.16
C PRO A 4 5.94 24.65 -15.93
N ILE A 5 6.70 23.64 -16.32
CA ILE A 5 6.29 22.22 -16.23
C ILE A 5 6.68 21.70 -14.84
N LEU A 6 5.66 21.25 -14.07
CA LEU A 6 5.86 20.47 -12.85
C LEU A 6 5.69 18.98 -13.17
N ALA A 7 6.78 18.23 -13.18
CA ALA A 7 6.73 16.79 -13.30
C ALA A 7 6.58 16.13 -11.91
N ILE A 8 5.63 15.22 -11.79
CA ILE A 8 5.35 14.47 -10.55
C ILE A 8 5.58 12.99 -10.85
N ILE A 9 6.55 12.38 -10.18
CA ILE A 9 6.86 10.95 -10.31
C ILE A 9 6.12 10.20 -9.21
N GLY A 10 5.17 9.35 -9.61
CA GLY A 10 4.32 8.57 -8.72
C GLY A 10 2.90 9.12 -8.57
N SER A 11 1.94 8.21 -8.50
CA SER A 11 0.50 8.50 -8.32
C SER A 11 -0.05 8.05 -6.96
N GLY A 12 0.84 7.75 -5.99
CA GLY A 12 0.46 7.42 -4.62
C GLY A 12 -0.06 8.62 -3.83
N TRP A 13 -0.19 8.49 -2.52
CA TRP A 13 -0.77 9.49 -1.62
C TRP A 13 -0.18 10.90 -1.80
N GLY A 14 1.14 11.00 -1.91
CA GLY A 14 1.81 12.27 -2.09
C GLY A 14 1.61 12.86 -3.48
N GLY A 15 2.01 12.13 -4.54
CA GLY A 15 1.96 12.63 -5.90
C GLY A 15 0.54 12.91 -6.37
N PHE A 16 -0.43 12.05 -6.05
CA PHE A 16 -1.84 12.28 -6.35
C PHE A 16 -2.37 13.55 -5.65
N THR A 17 -2.09 13.74 -4.36
CA THR A 17 -2.53 14.92 -3.61
C THR A 17 -1.96 16.19 -4.21
N LEU A 18 -0.66 16.18 -4.55
CA LEU A 18 0.00 17.30 -5.19
C LEU A 18 -0.63 17.63 -6.54
N ALA A 19 -0.81 16.63 -7.41
CA ALA A 19 -1.44 16.80 -8.73
C ALA A 19 -2.87 17.35 -8.66
N GLN A 20 -3.59 17.10 -7.56
CA GLN A 20 -4.96 17.60 -7.38
C GLN A 20 -5.03 19.01 -6.77
N LYS A 21 -3.99 19.48 -6.07
CA LYS A 21 -4.04 20.73 -5.31
C LYS A 21 -3.17 21.86 -5.87
N VAL A 22 -2.10 21.55 -6.61
CA VAL A 22 -1.26 22.59 -7.24
C VAL A 22 -2.04 23.37 -8.29
N SER A 23 -1.81 24.67 -8.35
CA SER A 23 -2.52 25.60 -9.24
C SER A 23 -2.18 25.36 -10.70
N LEU A 24 -3.20 25.03 -11.50
CA LEU A 24 -3.09 24.92 -12.97
C LEU A 24 -2.92 26.29 -13.66
N ALA A 25 -3.18 27.39 -12.94
CA ALA A 25 -2.85 28.73 -13.45
C ALA A 25 -1.35 28.97 -13.47
N LYS A 26 -0.60 28.39 -12.50
CA LYS A 26 0.85 28.56 -12.36
C LYS A 26 1.68 27.51 -13.09
N TYR A 27 1.21 26.27 -13.17
CA TYR A 27 1.98 25.13 -13.69
C TYR A 27 1.22 24.31 -14.72
N SER A 28 1.95 23.81 -15.71
CA SER A 28 1.56 22.66 -16.51
C SER A 28 1.99 21.39 -15.76
N ILE A 29 1.04 20.53 -15.38
CA ILE A 29 1.31 19.37 -14.51
C ILE A 29 1.38 18.10 -15.35
N VAL A 30 2.48 17.34 -15.19
CA VAL A 30 2.69 16.03 -15.80
C VAL A 30 2.90 15.00 -14.68
N VAL A 31 2.05 13.98 -14.63
CA VAL A 31 2.20 12.84 -13.69
C VAL A 31 2.75 11.63 -14.44
N ILE A 32 3.84 11.06 -13.93
CA ILE A 32 4.49 9.87 -14.49
C ILE A 32 4.35 8.75 -13.46
N SER A 33 3.59 7.69 -13.80
CA SER A 33 3.42 6.54 -12.91
C SER A 33 2.98 5.31 -13.71
N PRO A 34 3.47 4.09 -13.38
CA PRO A 34 2.99 2.86 -13.99
C PRO A 34 1.55 2.53 -13.57
N ILE A 35 1.08 3.06 -12.43
CA ILE A 35 -0.27 2.86 -11.88
C ILE A 35 -1.10 4.11 -12.14
N ARG A 36 -2.25 3.95 -12.83
CA ARG A 36 -3.14 5.05 -13.23
C ARG A 36 -4.02 5.63 -12.13
N THR A 37 -3.97 5.04 -10.94
CA THR A 37 -4.86 5.34 -9.81
C THR A 37 -4.05 5.57 -8.55
N ILE A 38 -4.59 6.35 -7.60
CA ILE A 38 -4.20 6.23 -6.20
C ILE A 38 -4.87 5.00 -5.62
N GLN A 39 -4.15 4.25 -4.79
CA GLN A 39 -4.66 3.12 -4.03
C GLN A 39 -4.95 3.57 -2.60
N TYR A 40 -6.17 3.36 -2.14
CA TYR A 40 -6.56 3.64 -0.75
C TYR A 40 -6.17 2.46 0.13
N THR A 41 -4.89 2.38 0.46
CA THR A 41 -4.28 1.24 1.16
C THR A 41 -5.00 0.82 2.44
N PRO A 42 -5.55 1.72 3.29
CA PRO A 42 -6.32 1.32 4.48
C PRO A 42 -7.66 0.62 4.18
N LEU A 43 -8.11 0.64 2.94
CA LEU A 43 -9.37 0.01 2.52
C LEU A 43 -9.16 -1.34 1.85
N LEU A 44 -7.92 -1.74 1.58
CA LEU A 44 -7.63 -2.94 0.76
C LEU A 44 -7.98 -4.24 1.47
N ALA A 45 -7.73 -4.37 2.78
CA ALA A 45 -8.11 -5.55 3.54
C ALA A 45 -9.63 -5.78 3.53
N SER A 46 -10.40 -4.71 3.79
CA SER A 46 -11.86 -4.75 3.74
C SER A 46 -12.38 -5.08 2.33
N ALA A 47 -11.75 -4.54 1.29
CA ALA A 47 -12.10 -4.82 -0.10
C ALA A 47 -11.80 -6.28 -0.48
N ALA A 48 -10.65 -6.83 -0.02
CA ALA A 48 -10.27 -8.23 -0.23
C ALA A 48 -11.26 -9.21 0.40
N CYS A 49 -11.96 -8.78 1.45
CA CYS A 49 -12.96 -9.58 2.16
C CYS A 49 -14.42 -9.25 1.75
N GLY A 50 -14.64 -8.62 0.60
CA GLY A 50 -15.97 -8.41 0.03
C GLY A 50 -16.85 -7.39 0.75
N LEU A 51 -16.30 -6.55 1.62
CA LEU A 51 -17.06 -5.54 2.35
C LEU A 51 -17.61 -4.42 1.44
N PHE A 52 -16.95 -4.23 0.31
CA PHE A 52 -17.37 -3.39 -0.83
C PHE A 52 -16.50 -3.75 -2.05
N ASN A 53 -16.96 -3.35 -3.23
CA ASN A 53 -16.23 -3.63 -4.46
C ASN A 53 -14.82 -2.98 -4.44
N PHE A 54 -13.78 -3.75 -4.70
CA PHE A 54 -12.37 -3.33 -4.63
C PHE A 54 -12.07 -2.07 -5.48
N ARG A 55 -12.82 -1.80 -6.58
CA ARG A 55 -12.70 -0.59 -7.40
C ARG A 55 -13.02 0.69 -6.63
N LEU A 56 -13.69 0.62 -5.49
CA LEU A 56 -13.96 1.76 -4.63
C LEU A 56 -12.73 2.14 -3.79
N ALA A 57 -11.79 1.22 -3.60
CA ALA A 57 -10.52 1.47 -2.92
C ALA A 57 -9.44 2.11 -3.81
N GLU A 58 -9.81 2.60 -5.00
CA GLU A 58 -8.89 3.31 -5.88
C GLU A 58 -9.55 4.50 -6.57
N GLU A 59 -8.75 5.47 -7.06
CA GLU A 59 -9.26 6.61 -7.80
C GLU A 59 -8.31 7.05 -8.92
N PRO A 60 -8.81 7.34 -10.14
CA PRO A 60 -7.96 7.69 -11.27
C PRO A 60 -7.28 9.06 -11.09
N VAL A 61 -6.02 9.14 -11.53
CA VAL A 61 -5.26 10.39 -11.61
C VAL A 61 -5.94 11.36 -12.57
N ARG A 62 -6.40 10.86 -13.73
CA ARG A 62 -7.13 11.65 -14.72
C ARG A 62 -8.54 11.93 -14.21
N ARG A 63 -8.88 13.21 -14.07
CA ARG A 63 -10.21 13.65 -13.61
C ARG A 63 -10.80 14.67 -14.57
N LYS A 64 -12.12 14.61 -14.81
CA LYS A 64 -12.83 15.55 -15.69
C LYS A 64 -12.63 17.01 -15.26
N ARG A 65 -12.61 17.30 -13.95
CA ARG A 65 -12.41 18.65 -13.40
C ARG A 65 -10.97 19.16 -13.46
N ARG A 66 -10.01 18.28 -13.77
CA ARG A 66 -8.57 18.58 -13.88
C ARG A 66 -8.00 17.88 -15.13
N HIS A 67 -8.71 17.98 -16.24
CA HIS A 67 -8.35 17.35 -17.52
C HIS A 67 -7.03 17.89 -18.11
N GLU A 68 -6.58 19.05 -17.68
CA GLU A 68 -5.30 19.67 -18.06
C GLU A 68 -4.10 18.96 -17.43
N VAL A 69 -4.28 18.16 -16.35
CA VAL A 69 -3.21 17.33 -15.80
C VAL A 69 -2.91 16.20 -16.77
N GLN A 70 -1.72 16.24 -17.35
CA GLN A 70 -1.23 15.17 -18.21
C GLN A 70 -0.81 13.97 -17.36
N TYR A 71 -1.07 12.78 -17.85
CA TYR A 71 -0.66 11.53 -17.19
C TYR A 71 -0.02 10.60 -18.21
N TYR A 72 1.20 10.17 -17.90
CA TYR A 72 1.91 9.15 -18.66
C TYR A 72 1.97 7.85 -17.86
N LYS A 73 1.43 6.77 -18.43
CA LYS A 73 1.56 5.43 -17.86
C LYS A 73 2.96 4.91 -18.17
N ALA A 74 3.90 5.25 -17.30
CA ALA A 74 5.32 4.96 -17.48
C ALA A 74 6.03 4.85 -16.13
N THR A 75 7.16 4.16 -16.13
CA THR A 75 8.11 4.12 -15.02
C THR A 75 9.23 5.12 -15.30
N ALA A 76 9.52 6.02 -14.37
CA ALA A 76 10.71 6.86 -14.42
C ALA A 76 11.93 5.99 -14.06
N GLU A 77 12.92 5.94 -14.95
CA GLU A 77 14.13 5.13 -14.77
C GLU A 77 15.30 5.94 -14.23
N THR A 78 15.49 7.15 -14.76
CA THR A 78 16.57 8.05 -14.35
C THR A 78 16.12 9.51 -14.40
N ILE A 79 16.79 10.36 -13.63
CA ILE A 79 16.58 11.82 -13.62
C ILE A 79 17.95 12.48 -13.81
N ASP A 80 18.07 13.28 -14.86
CA ASP A 80 19.18 14.20 -15.10
C ASP A 80 18.76 15.58 -14.55
N PHE A 81 19.27 15.94 -13.39
CA PHE A 81 18.91 17.19 -12.73
C PHE A 81 19.52 18.42 -13.41
N ASP A 82 20.68 18.27 -14.05
CA ASP A 82 21.37 19.38 -14.72
C ASP A 82 20.69 19.74 -16.05
N LYS A 83 20.28 18.71 -16.82
CA LYS A 83 19.51 18.90 -18.06
C LYS A 83 18.01 19.06 -17.81
N ARG A 84 17.53 18.81 -16.59
CA ARG A 84 16.11 18.81 -16.20
C ARG A 84 15.27 17.85 -17.07
N VAL A 85 15.74 16.61 -17.21
CA VAL A 85 15.10 15.58 -18.03
C VAL A 85 14.88 14.32 -17.19
N ILE A 86 13.69 13.71 -17.35
CA ILE A 86 13.35 12.41 -16.78
C ILE A 86 13.29 11.41 -17.94
N ARG A 87 14.09 10.35 -17.88
CA ARG A 87 13.98 9.23 -18.80
C ARG A 87 12.95 8.25 -18.27
N CYS A 88 12.00 7.89 -19.12
CA CYS A 88 10.85 7.07 -18.79
C CYS A 88 10.77 5.83 -19.69
N LYS A 89 10.33 4.71 -19.12
CA LYS A 89 9.96 3.51 -19.84
C LYS A 89 8.43 3.38 -19.84
N ALA A 90 7.81 3.26 -21.02
CA ALA A 90 6.36 3.11 -21.13
C ALA A 90 5.90 1.83 -20.41
N ALA A 91 4.86 1.93 -19.60
CA ALA A 91 4.17 0.82 -18.93
C ALA A 91 2.79 0.56 -19.58
N ALA A 92 2.45 1.33 -20.63
CA ALA A 92 1.27 1.09 -21.45
C ALA A 92 1.61 0.07 -22.55
N TRP A 93 0.60 -0.74 -22.92
CA TRP A 93 0.70 -1.54 -24.10
C TRP A 93 0.74 -0.63 -25.33
N ILE A 94 1.78 -0.75 -26.13
CA ILE A 94 1.92 -0.07 -27.41
C ILE A 94 1.91 -1.18 -28.45
N GLU A 95 0.95 -1.15 -29.36
CA GLU A 95 0.94 -2.04 -30.52
C GLU A 95 2.22 -1.77 -31.31
N GLY A 96 3.04 -2.78 -31.53
CA GLY A 96 4.25 -2.64 -32.34
C GLY A 96 3.86 -2.24 -33.77
N GLU A 97 4.53 -1.28 -34.35
CA GLU A 97 4.58 -1.08 -35.80
C GLU A 97 5.25 -2.30 -36.44
N GLY A 98 4.48 -3.35 -36.65
CA GLY A 98 4.96 -4.64 -37.15
C GLY A 98 3.77 -5.49 -37.58
N GLY A 99 3.01 -5.01 -38.57
CA GLY A 99 2.20 -5.87 -39.41
C GLY A 99 3.10 -6.78 -40.20
N GLY A 100 3.13 -8.08 -39.90
CA GLY A 100 3.84 -9.06 -40.73
C GLY A 100 4.48 -10.14 -39.85
N GLY A 101 3.87 -11.32 -39.87
CA GLY A 101 4.28 -12.50 -39.13
C GLY A 101 5.75 -12.85 -39.26
N SER A 102 6.44 -12.74 -38.23
CA SER A 102 7.62 -13.52 -37.86
C SER A 102 7.92 -13.24 -36.38
N GLY A 103 8.08 -14.28 -35.58
CA GLY A 103 8.15 -14.27 -34.12
C GLY A 103 9.40 -13.59 -33.52
N GLU A 104 9.69 -12.37 -33.89
CA GLU A 104 10.71 -11.54 -33.24
C GLU A 104 10.10 -10.75 -32.09
N LYS A 105 10.71 -10.91 -30.91
CA LYS A 105 10.38 -10.11 -29.72
C LYS A 105 10.56 -8.63 -30.06
N PRO A 106 9.65 -7.72 -29.62
CA PRO A 106 9.79 -6.28 -29.84
C PRO A 106 11.14 -5.79 -29.33
N HIS A 107 11.88 -5.04 -30.12
CA HIS A 107 13.13 -4.39 -29.71
C HIS A 107 12.88 -3.52 -28.47
N GLU A 108 13.62 -3.75 -27.40
CA GLU A 108 13.49 -3.01 -26.10
C GLU A 108 13.68 -1.50 -26.22
N SER A 109 14.21 -1.01 -27.33
CA SER A 109 14.53 0.41 -27.55
C SER A 109 13.33 1.31 -27.90
N SER A 110 12.18 0.76 -28.31
CA SER A 110 11.04 1.55 -28.80
C SER A 110 10.11 2.13 -27.71
N ASN A 111 10.28 1.73 -26.46
CA ASN A 111 9.36 2.08 -25.37
C ASN A 111 9.89 3.11 -24.37
N THR A 112 11.03 3.77 -24.68
CA THR A 112 11.60 4.82 -23.82
C THR A 112 11.38 6.19 -24.42
N PHE A 113 11.11 7.18 -23.54
CA PHE A 113 10.95 8.59 -23.93
C PHE A 113 11.44 9.51 -22.83
N GLU A 114 11.63 10.78 -23.15
CA GLU A 114 12.10 11.78 -22.22
C GLU A 114 11.01 12.82 -21.91
N VAL A 115 10.94 13.23 -20.64
CA VAL A 115 10.07 14.29 -20.16
C VAL A 115 10.94 15.42 -19.62
N LYS A 116 10.87 16.59 -20.26
CA LYS A 116 11.50 17.83 -19.76
C LYS A 116 10.65 18.42 -18.65
N TYR A 117 11.30 19.08 -17.69
CA TYR A 117 10.61 19.74 -16.58
C TYR A 117 11.33 21.02 -16.14
N ASP A 118 10.59 21.92 -15.51
CA ASP A 118 11.14 23.06 -14.79
C ASP A 118 11.25 22.78 -13.30
N LYS A 119 10.27 22.03 -12.76
CA LYS A 119 10.30 21.51 -11.38
C LYS A 119 9.90 20.03 -11.37
N VAL A 120 10.52 19.26 -10.48
CA VAL A 120 10.21 17.82 -10.31
C VAL A 120 9.87 17.50 -8.85
N CYS A 121 8.83 16.70 -8.65
CA CYS A 121 8.51 16.11 -7.35
C CYS A 121 8.66 14.58 -7.43
N ILE A 122 9.58 14.02 -6.67
CA ILE A 122 9.91 12.60 -6.66
C ILE A 122 9.12 11.93 -5.54
N ALA A 123 8.08 11.18 -5.89
CA ALA A 123 7.17 10.53 -4.96
C ALA A 123 6.76 9.12 -5.43
N PRO A 124 7.71 8.25 -5.87
CA PRO A 124 7.39 6.91 -6.37
C PRO A 124 6.88 5.96 -5.29
N GLY A 125 6.97 6.36 -4.01
CA GLY A 125 6.70 5.49 -2.88
C GLY A 125 7.84 4.50 -2.62
N CYS A 126 7.47 3.31 -2.15
CA CYS A 126 8.38 2.21 -1.84
C CYS A 126 7.87 0.92 -2.50
N ASP A 127 8.77 -0.03 -2.68
CA ASP A 127 8.48 -1.39 -3.13
C ASP A 127 8.28 -2.34 -1.93
N ILE A 128 7.87 -3.56 -2.24
CA ILE A 128 7.66 -4.62 -1.25
C ILE A 128 9.01 -5.17 -0.81
N GLN A 129 9.19 -5.30 0.49
CA GLN A 129 10.37 -5.92 1.08
C GLN A 129 10.11 -7.42 1.28
N ASP A 130 10.76 -8.24 0.49
CA ASP A 130 10.74 -9.70 0.60
C ASP A 130 11.98 -10.27 1.30
N PHE A 131 12.94 -9.39 1.68
CA PHE A 131 14.22 -9.75 2.30
C PHE A 131 15.04 -10.77 1.50
N GLY A 132 14.75 -10.92 0.20
CA GLY A 132 15.37 -11.95 -0.64
C GLY A 132 14.94 -13.38 -0.28
N THR A 133 13.83 -13.54 0.43
CA THR A 133 13.30 -14.84 0.82
C THR A 133 12.92 -15.64 -0.42
N PRO A 134 13.56 -16.81 -0.67
CA PRO A 134 13.29 -17.62 -1.85
C PRO A 134 11.82 -18.01 -1.96
N GLY A 135 11.22 -17.84 -3.13
CA GLY A 135 9.85 -18.20 -3.43
C GLY A 135 8.79 -17.22 -2.91
N ALA A 136 9.16 -16.16 -2.17
CA ALA A 136 8.18 -15.23 -1.62
C ALA A 136 7.42 -14.47 -2.73
N ARG A 137 8.11 -14.04 -3.80
CA ARG A 137 7.48 -13.34 -4.92
C ARG A 137 6.64 -14.23 -5.82
N GLU A 138 6.99 -15.50 -5.92
CA GLU A 138 6.33 -16.49 -6.77
C GLU A 138 5.08 -17.08 -6.14
N HIS A 139 5.05 -17.22 -4.82
CA HIS A 139 4.03 -18.01 -4.13
C HIS A 139 3.22 -17.24 -3.09
N ALA A 140 3.62 -16.04 -2.69
CA ALA A 140 2.85 -15.21 -1.78
C ALA A 140 2.01 -14.16 -2.54
N LEU A 141 0.86 -13.80 -1.96
CA LEU A 141 0.09 -12.64 -2.35
C LEU A 141 0.48 -11.45 -1.49
N PHE A 142 0.43 -10.26 -2.07
CA PHE A 142 0.71 -9.01 -1.38
C PHE A 142 -0.59 -8.23 -1.18
N LEU A 143 -0.56 -7.15 -0.39
CA LEU A 143 -1.75 -6.33 -0.16
C LEU A 143 -1.41 -4.84 -0.27
N ARG A 144 -1.16 -4.38 -1.50
CA ARG A 144 -0.77 -2.98 -1.79
C ARG A 144 -1.64 -2.30 -2.84
N THR A 145 -2.34 -3.09 -3.66
CA THR A 145 -3.17 -2.60 -4.75
C THR A 145 -4.56 -3.25 -4.71
N THR A 146 -5.51 -2.66 -5.42
CA THR A 146 -6.84 -3.26 -5.61
C THR A 146 -6.78 -4.57 -6.37
N ASN A 147 -5.78 -4.78 -7.23
CA ASN A 147 -5.57 -6.08 -7.88
C ASN A 147 -5.12 -7.14 -6.86
N ASP A 148 -4.27 -6.78 -5.90
CA ASP A 148 -3.87 -7.71 -4.84
C ASP A 148 -5.09 -8.11 -3.99
N ALA A 149 -5.93 -7.13 -3.61
CA ALA A 149 -7.17 -7.38 -2.89
C ALA A 149 -8.08 -8.36 -3.66
N ARG A 150 -8.20 -8.18 -4.99
CA ARG A 150 -8.96 -9.10 -5.85
C ARG A 150 -8.37 -10.51 -5.87
N LEU A 151 -7.05 -10.63 -5.99
CA LEU A 151 -6.37 -11.93 -5.98
C LEU A 151 -6.52 -12.65 -4.64
N ILE A 152 -6.47 -11.93 -3.51
CA ILE A 152 -6.71 -12.50 -2.18
C ILE A 152 -8.15 -13.00 -2.09
N GLN A 153 -9.16 -12.22 -2.50
CA GLN A 153 -10.55 -12.63 -2.51
C GLN A 153 -10.74 -13.90 -3.35
N GLN A 154 -10.22 -13.91 -4.58
CA GLN A 154 -10.27 -15.07 -5.46
C GLN A 154 -9.66 -16.30 -4.78
N ARG A 155 -8.48 -16.15 -4.17
CA ARG A 155 -7.78 -17.27 -3.52
C ARG A 155 -8.54 -17.82 -2.32
N VAL A 156 -9.20 -16.96 -1.53
CA VAL A 156 -10.04 -17.39 -0.41
C VAL A 156 -11.20 -18.26 -0.91
N LEU A 157 -11.88 -17.83 -1.98
CA LEU A 157 -12.99 -18.60 -2.56
C LEU A 157 -12.50 -19.95 -3.13
N GLU A 158 -11.40 -19.97 -3.87
CA GLU A 158 -10.77 -21.20 -4.37
C GLU A 158 -10.41 -22.19 -3.25
N MET A 159 -9.94 -21.68 -2.10
CA MET A 159 -9.66 -22.51 -0.93
C MET A 159 -10.93 -23.16 -0.37
N VAL A 160 -11.99 -22.39 -0.24
CA VAL A 160 -13.28 -22.88 0.27
C VAL A 160 -13.87 -23.91 -0.69
N ASP A 161 -13.85 -23.62 -1.99
CA ASP A 161 -14.33 -24.56 -3.02
C ASP A 161 -13.52 -25.87 -3.01
N ALA A 162 -12.19 -25.77 -2.96
CA ALA A 162 -11.33 -26.95 -2.94
C ALA A 162 -11.51 -27.79 -1.66
N ALA A 163 -11.69 -27.14 -0.50
CA ALA A 163 -11.95 -27.83 0.76
C ALA A 163 -13.35 -28.48 0.80
N SER A 164 -14.29 -27.97 0.00
CA SER A 164 -15.68 -28.48 -0.07
C SER A 164 -15.87 -29.68 -1.00
N LEU A 165 -14.84 -30.08 -1.77
CA LEU A 165 -14.95 -31.20 -2.70
C LEU A 165 -15.21 -32.52 -1.98
N PRO A 166 -16.07 -33.40 -2.54
CA PRO A 166 -16.31 -34.74 -1.98
C PRO A 166 -15.03 -35.56 -1.88
N GLY A 167 -14.83 -36.24 -0.76
CA GLY A 167 -13.67 -37.10 -0.53
C GLY A 167 -12.40 -36.40 0.00
N VAL A 168 -12.41 -35.08 0.16
CA VAL A 168 -11.31 -34.37 0.84
C VAL A 168 -11.33 -34.69 2.32
N SER A 169 -10.25 -35.28 2.83
CA SER A 169 -10.14 -35.63 4.25
C SER A 169 -10.10 -34.39 5.15
N ALA A 170 -10.55 -34.51 6.42
CA ALA A 170 -10.53 -33.43 7.38
C ALA A 170 -9.11 -32.83 7.58
N SER A 171 -8.07 -33.66 7.56
CA SER A 171 -6.67 -33.19 7.60
C SER A 171 -6.34 -32.33 6.39
N ARG A 172 -6.72 -32.76 5.18
CA ARG A 172 -6.46 -32.00 3.96
C ARG A 172 -7.28 -30.71 3.88
N GLN A 173 -8.50 -30.71 4.42
CA GLN A 173 -9.32 -29.50 4.55
C GLN A 173 -8.63 -28.45 5.43
N ARG A 174 -8.05 -28.86 6.59
CA ARG A 174 -7.29 -27.96 7.46
C ARG A 174 -6.03 -27.41 6.78
N GLU A 175 -5.33 -28.21 5.98
CA GLU A 175 -4.19 -27.71 5.19
C GLU A 175 -4.61 -26.68 4.17
N ILE A 176 -5.69 -26.94 3.40
CA ILE A 176 -6.23 -26.02 2.39
C ILE A 176 -6.72 -24.73 3.05
N LEU A 177 -7.40 -24.82 4.20
CA LEU A 177 -7.95 -23.67 4.92
C LEU A 177 -6.95 -22.98 5.86
N SER A 178 -5.65 -23.28 5.73
CA SER A 178 -4.63 -22.59 6.50
C SER A 178 -4.19 -21.29 5.83
N ILE A 179 -4.40 -20.17 6.52
CA ILE A 179 -3.97 -18.83 6.08
C ILE A 179 -2.72 -18.45 6.88
N ARG A 180 -1.64 -18.10 6.17
CA ARG A 180 -0.41 -17.61 6.75
C ARG A 180 -0.20 -16.14 6.33
N ILE A 181 0.10 -15.30 7.31
CA ILE A 181 0.38 -13.87 7.09
C ILE A 181 1.78 -13.58 7.61
N VAL A 182 2.66 -13.09 6.76
CA VAL A 182 4.03 -12.73 7.14
C VAL A 182 4.09 -11.22 7.33
N GLY A 183 4.30 -10.79 8.56
CA GLY A 183 4.33 -9.41 9.01
C GLY A 183 3.19 -9.08 9.98
N GLY A 184 3.54 -8.78 11.23
CA GLY A 184 2.63 -8.38 12.33
C GLY A 184 2.43 -6.87 12.45
N GLY A 185 2.67 -6.11 11.38
CA GLY A 185 2.32 -4.70 11.28
C GLY A 185 0.82 -4.48 11.03
N ALA A 186 0.39 -3.20 10.96
CA ALA A 186 -1.03 -2.86 10.79
C ALA A 186 -1.70 -3.57 9.59
N VAL A 187 -1.01 -3.67 8.45
CA VAL A 187 -1.57 -4.32 7.24
C VAL A 187 -1.84 -5.81 7.47
N GLY A 188 -0.89 -6.53 8.08
CA GLY A 188 -1.06 -7.97 8.36
C GLY A 188 -2.14 -8.23 9.40
N ILE A 189 -2.19 -7.40 10.43
CA ILE A 189 -3.22 -7.45 11.49
C ILE A 189 -4.61 -7.21 10.90
N GLU A 190 -4.77 -6.16 10.10
CA GLU A 190 -6.06 -5.83 9.46
C GLU A 190 -6.49 -6.91 8.46
N ALA A 191 -5.53 -7.49 7.71
CA ALA A 191 -5.83 -8.60 6.82
C ALA A 191 -6.31 -9.84 7.60
N ALA A 192 -5.65 -10.18 8.71
CA ALA A 192 -6.08 -11.30 9.58
C ALA A 192 -7.49 -11.06 10.15
N ALA A 193 -7.73 -9.84 10.63
CA ALA A 193 -8.99 -9.44 11.23
C ALA A 193 -10.16 -9.51 10.22
N GLU A 194 -9.98 -8.97 9.03
CA GLU A 194 -11.01 -8.96 7.97
C GLU A 194 -11.25 -10.38 7.40
N LEU A 195 -10.22 -11.21 7.26
CA LEU A 195 -10.36 -12.60 6.83
C LEU A 195 -11.08 -13.44 7.88
N TRP A 196 -10.80 -13.19 9.18
CA TRP A 196 -11.52 -13.81 10.26
C TRP A 196 -12.99 -13.41 10.27
N ASP A 197 -13.30 -12.11 10.09
CA ASP A 197 -14.67 -11.61 9.98
C ASP A 197 -15.40 -12.23 8.78
N LEU A 198 -14.75 -12.32 7.61
CA LEU A 198 -15.32 -12.96 6.43
C LEU A 198 -15.70 -14.42 6.70
N TRP A 199 -14.81 -15.17 7.34
CA TRP A 199 -15.10 -16.56 7.71
C TRP A 199 -16.25 -16.64 8.72
N PHE A 200 -16.13 -15.91 9.82
CA PHE A 200 -17.04 -16.01 10.94
C PHE A 200 -18.43 -15.46 10.65
N GLU A 201 -18.53 -14.40 9.84
CA GLU A 201 -19.82 -13.75 9.52
C GLU A 201 -20.51 -14.37 8.32
N GLU A 202 -19.78 -14.94 7.36
CA GLU A 202 -20.31 -15.38 6.07
C GLU A 202 -19.99 -16.85 5.75
N LEU A 203 -18.70 -17.17 5.51
CA LEU A 203 -18.30 -18.43 4.85
C LEU A 203 -18.70 -19.68 5.63
N ARG A 204 -18.60 -19.66 6.96
CA ARG A 204 -19.00 -20.80 7.80
C ARG A 204 -20.52 -21.12 7.69
N PHE A 205 -21.36 -20.12 7.43
CA PHE A 205 -22.79 -20.32 7.24
C PHE A 205 -23.10 -20.82 5.82
N LEU A 206 -22.33 -20.39 4.83
CA LEU A 206 -22.46 -20.87 3.46
C LEU A 206 -21.91 -22.27 3.27
N CYS A 207 -20.89 -22.65 4.06
CA CYS A 207 -20.22 -23.94 4.01
C CYS A 207 -20.19 -24.63 5.39
N PRO A 208 -21.38 -24.97 5.97
CA PRO A 208 -21.45 -25.50 7.35
C PRO A 208 -20.70 -26.83 7.53
N HIS A 209 -20.50 -27.61 6.48
CA HIS A 209 -19.71 -28.83 6.49
C HIS A 209 -18.19 -28.58 6.70
N LEU A 210 -17.73 -27.36 6.50
CA LEU A 210 -16.35 -26.95 6.80
C LEU A 210 -16.19 -26.42 8.24
N ASP A 211 -17.30 -26.11 8.92
CA ASP A 211 -17.29 -25.58 10.30
C ASP A 211 -17.47 -26.68 11.36
N SER A 212 -17.97 -27.88 10.98
CA SER A 212 -18.49 -28.86 11.90
C SER A 212 -17.62 -30.11 12.04
N ASP A 213 -16.61 -30.08 12.89
CA ASP A 213 -15.96 -31.31 13.40
C ASP A 213 -16.06 -31.44 14.93
N GLY A 214 -16.96 -30.70 15.60
CA GLY A 214 -17.07 -30.75 17.07
C GLY A 214 -15.94 -30.06 17.83
N ASP A 215 -14.77 -29.88 17.19
CA ASP A 215 -13.57 -29.28 17.77
C ASP A 215 -13.28 -27.84 17.29
N GLY A 216 -14.26 -27.19 16.62
CA GLY A 216 -14.08 -25.81 16.18
C GLY A 216 -13.52 -25.67 14.76
N ASN A 217 -13.16 -24.45 14.40
CA ASN A 217 -12.77 -24.00 13.07
C ASN A 217 -11.75 -24.87 12.35
N LYS A 218 -12.08 -25.34 11.14
CA LYS A 218 -11.08 -25.88 10.20
C LYS A 218 -10.18 -24.78 9.62
N LEU A 219 -10.69 -23.56 9.56
CA LEU A 219 -9.88 -22.39 9.18
C LEU A 219 -8.88 -22.04 10.29
N THR A 220 -7.64 -21.90 9.92
CA THR A 220 -6.59 -21.37 10.80
C THR A 220 -5.97 -20.11 10.19
N ILE A 221 -5.81 -19.07 10.99
CA ILE A 221 -5.09 -17.86 10.60
C ILE A 221 -3.90 -17.70 11.53
N THR A 222 -2.69 -17.69 10.96
CA THR A 222 -1.46 -17.50 11.72
C THR A 222 -0.70 -16.28 11.19
N ILE A 223 -0.30 -15.39 12.08
CA ILE A 223 0.58 -14.26 11.78
C ILE A 223 2.00 -14.62 12.22
N HIS A 224 2.95 -14.55 11.28
CA HIS A 224 4.37 -14.74 11.53
C HIS A 224 5.08 -13.38 11.51
N ASP A 225 5.86 -13.07 12.55
CA ASP A 225 6.70 -11.87 12.59
C ASP A 225 8.04 -12.19 13.22
N VAL A 226 9.10 -11.59 12.68
CA VAL A 226 10.46 -11.70 13.23
C VAL A 226 10.62 -10.92 14.54
N ALA A 227 9.80 -9.87 14.74
CA ALA A 227 9.80 -9.08 15.96
C ALA A 227 9.22 -9.88 17.14
N PRO A 228 9.61 -9.55 18.38
CA PRO A 228 9.08 -10.22 19.57
C PRO A 228 7.63 -9.83 19.90
N GLN A 229 7.10 -8.78 19.26
CA GLN A 229 5.72 -8.31 19.41
C GLN A 229 5.15 -7.79 18.11
N ILE A 230 3.83 -7.91 17.94
CA ILE A 230 3.09 -7.32 16.82
C ILE A 230 2.91 -5.81 17.02
N LEU A 231 2.57 -5.08 15.95
CA LEU A 231 2.32 -3.62 16.00
C LEU A 231 3.44 -2.83 16.71
N SER A 232 4.69 -3.13 16.42
CA SER A 232 5.88 -2.55 17.08
C SER A 232 5.97 -1.01 17.01
N THR A 233 5.16 -0.36 16.16
CA THR A 233 5.05 1.09 16.06
C THR A 233 4.02 1.71 17.01
N PHE A 234 3.23 0.89 17.70
CA PHE A 234 2.27 1.31 18.73
C PHE A 234 2.89 1.17 20.12
N ASP A 235 2.28 1.81 21.11
CA ASP A 235 2.66 1.60 22.50
C ASP A 235 2.44 0.15 22.91
N SER A 236 3.25 -0.33 23.84
CA SER A 236 3.24 -1.73 24.28
C SER A 236 1.88 -2.19 24.81
N SER A 237 1.15 -1.32 25.49
CA SER A 237 -0.20 -1.58 25.98
C SER A 237 -1.21 -1.84 24.87
N LEU A 238 -1.15 -1.06 23.78
CA LEU A 238 -1.99 -1.24 22.61
C LEU A 238 -1.61 -2.50 21.82
N SER A 239 -0.30 -2.79 21.72
CA SER A 239 0.20 -4.02 21.09
C SER A 239 -0.26 -5.27 21.84
N GLU A 240 -0.23 -5.24 23.17
CA GLU A 240 -0.71 -6.34 24.01
C GLU A 240 -2.23 -6.50 23.91
N TYR A 241 -2.99 -5.40 23.97
CA TYR A 241 -4.44 -5.44 23.74
C TYR A 241 -4.78 -6.07 22.38
N ALA A 242 -4.09 -5.66 21.31
CA ALA A 242 -4.30 -6.21 19.97
C ALA A 242 -3.97 -7.71 19.93
N ALA A 243 -2.88 -8.14 20.58
CA ALA A 243 -2.52 -9.55 20.68
C ALA A 243 -3.58 -10.37 21.41
N GLN A 244 -4.10 -9.87 22.53
CA GLN A 244 -5.16 -10.53 23.29
C GLN A 244 -6.47 -10.60 22.48
N SER A 245 -6.86 -9.52 21.81
CA SER A 245 -8.05 -9.47 20.95
C SER A 245 -7.98 -10.49 19.81
N LEU A 246 -6.82 -10.62 19.14
CA LEU A 246 -6.62 -11.59 18.06
C LEU A 246 -6.59 -13.04 18.57
N ARG A 247 -5.92 -13.30 19.68
CA ARG A 247 -5.93 -14.63 20.31
C ARG A 247 -7.33 -15.05 20.72
N GLY A 248 -8.15 -14.12 21.24
CA GLY A 248 -9.56 -14.34 21.54
C GLY A 248 -10.41 -14.70 20.32
N LYS A 249 -9.92 -14.42 19.12
CA LYS A 249 -10.50 -14.82 17.84
C LYS A 249 -9.83 -16.06 17.23
N HIS A 250 -9.02 -16.77 18.02
CA HIS A 250 -8.26 -17.93 17.55
C HIS A 250 -7.28 -17.63 16.39
N VAL A 251 -6.83 -16.37 16.26
CA VAL A 251 -5.70 -16.02 15.39
C VAL A 251 -4.42 -16.33 16.13
N GLU A 252 -3.62 -17.21 15.55
CA GLU A 252 -2.33 -17.61 16.12
C GLU A 252 -1.27 -16.53 15.83
N LEU A 253 -0.51 -16.14 16.85
CA LEU A 253 0.58 -15.18 16.73
C LEU A 253 1.92 -15.90 16.96
N LYS A 254 2.72 -16.00 15.91
CA LYS A 254 4.08 -16.56 15.91
C LYS A 254 5.08 -15.40 15.82
N THR A 255 5.43 -14.83 16.95
CA THR A 255 6.50 -13.84 17.07
C THR A 255 7.86 -14.52 17.12
N SER A 256 8.94 -13.78 16.80
CA SER A 256 10.30 -14.34 16.66
C SER A 256 10.34 -15.53 15.68
N SER A 257 9.52 -15.48 14.63
CA SER A 257 9.38 -16.51 13.61
C SER A 257 10.11 -16.08 12.33
N HIS A 258 11.07 -16.89 11.89
CA HIS A 258 11.93 -16.60 10.76
C HIS A 258 11.57 -17.45 9.56
N ILE A 259 11.08 -16.80 8.49
CA ILE A 259 10.75 -17.49 7.25
C ILE A 259 12.04 -17.72 6.44
N GLU A 260 12.39 -18.97 6.20
CA GLU A 260 13.57 -19.35 5.41
C GLU A 260 13.28 -19.37 3.90
N ARG A 261 12.12 -19.90 3.52
CA ARG A 261 11.65 -19.92 2.12
C ARG A 261 10.15 -20.14 2.04
N VAL A 262 9.62 -19.84 0.88
CA VAL A 262 8.21 -20.05 0.49
C VAL A 262 8.16 -21.09 -0.62
N GLU A 263 7.26 -22.06 -0.49
CA GLU A 263 7.00 -23.11 -1.46
C GLU A 263 5.55 -23.01 -1.97
N ALA A 264 5.25 -23.66 -3.08
CA ALA A 264 3.86 -23.78 -3.53
C ALA A 264 3.00 -24.45 -2.45
N GLY A 265 2.08 -23.70 -1.82
CA GLY A 265 1.19 -24.19 -0.78
C GLY A 265 1.82 -24.41 0.59
N ALA A 266 3.00 -23.86 0.87
CA ALA A 266 3.64 -23.95 2.17
C ALA A 266 4.64 -22.81 2.44
N ILE A 267 4.92 -22.56 3.73
CA ILE A 267 6.09 -21.81 4.17
C ILE A 267 7.02 -22.72 4.95
N VAL A 268 8.29 -22.40 4.95
CA VAL A 268 9.28 -23.08 5.79
C VAL A 268 9.86 -22.06 6.76
N THR A 269 9.69 -22.31 8.04
CA THR A 269 10.23 -21.48 9.11
C THR A 269 11.40 -22.22 9.79
N ARG A 270 12.30 -21.45 10.39
CA ARG A 270 13.42 -22.00 11.16
C ARG A 270 12.92 -22.78 12.38
N GLU A 271 11.88 -22.27 13.02
CA GLU A 271 11.39 -22.76 14.31
C GLU A 271 10.49 -24.00 14.16
N ASP A 272 9.56 -23.96 13.19
CA ASP A 272 8.51 -25.00 13.07
C ASP A 272 8.67 -25.87 11.81
N GLY A 273 9.69 -25.63 10.98
CA GLY A 273 9.89 -26.34 9.73
C GLY A 273 8.84 -26.00 8.67
N ARG A 274 8.39 -27.02 7.93
CA ARG A 274 7.44 -26.86 6.82
C ARG A 274 5.99 -26.79 7.33
N LEU A 275 5.31 -25.68 7.06
CA LEU A 275 3.93 -25.42 7.44
C LEU A 275 3.06 -25.24 6.19
N PRO A 276 1.89 -25.91 6.09
CA PRO A 276 0.98 -25.72 4.96
C PRO A 276 0.42 -24.30 4.94
N ALA A 277 0.16 -23.79 3.73
CA ALA A 277 -0.43 -22.49 3.50
C ALA A 277 -1.36 -22.54 2.27
N GLY A 278 -2.65 -22.64 2.49
CA GLY A 278 -3.64 -22.52 1.43
C GLY A 278 -3.67 -21.10 0.85
N LEU A 279 -3.50 -20.10 1.71
CA LEU A 279 -3.26 -18.70 1.35
C LEU A 279 -2.05 -18.17 2.13
N LEU A 280 -1.13 -17.55 1.42
CA LEU A 280 -0.01 -16.82 2.01
C LEU A 280 -0.08 -15.36 1.62
N ILE A 281 -0.16 -14.47 2.64
CA ILE A 281 -0.11 -13.02 2.47
C ILE A 281 1.21 -12.50 3.01
N TRP A 282 1.97 -11.79 2.16
CA TRP A 282 3.22 -11.15 2.55
C TRP A 282 2.97 -9.66 2.81
N ALA A 283 2.94 -9.29 4.09
CA ALA A 283 2.59 -7.96 4.60
C ALA A 283 3.76 -7.31 5.35
N THR A 284 5.00 -7.61 4.97
CA THR A 284 6.20 -7.05 5.59
C THR A 284 6.48 -5.63 5.09
N GLY A 285 7.56 -5.04 5.64
CA GLY A 285 7.95 -3.66 5.45
C GLY A 285 8.24 -3.21 4.02
N ASN A 286 8.88 -2.06 3.92
CA ASN A 286 9.12 -1.34 2.68
C ASN A 286 10.57 -1.50 2.21
N LYS A 287 10.76 -1.53 0.89
CA LYS A 287 12.03 -1.44 0.19
C LYS A 287 12.04 -0.15 -0.65
N ALA A 288 13.21 0.47 -0.83
CA ALA A 288 13.30 1.61 -1.74
C ALA A 288 12.89 1.20 -3.16
N SER A 289 12.24 2.12 -3.89
CA SER A 289 11.93 1.88 -5.30
C SER A 289 13.22 1.87 -6.13
N SER A 290 13.21 1.16 -7.25
CA SER A 290 14.35 1.06 -8.16
C SER A 290 14.88 2.43 -8.59
N LEU A 291 14.00 3.39 -8.86
CA LEU A 291 14.41 4.77 -9.15
C LEU A 291 15.24 5.38 -8.00
N VAL A 292 14.75 5.26 -6.75
CA VAL A 292 15.46 5.81 -5.59
C VAL A 292 16.81 5.10 -5.40
N GLU A 293 16.88 3.79 -5.58
CA GLU A 293 18.14 3.04 -5.48
C GLU A 293 19.19 3.52 -6.49
N THR A 294 18.79 3.80 -7.73
CA THR A 294 19.70 4.19 -8.82
C THR A 294 20.14 5.65 -8.78
N LEU A 295 19.40 6.55 -8.12
CA LEU A 295 19.77 7.96 -8.00
C LEU A 295 21.01 8.13 -7.12
N ARG A 296 22.19 8.35 -7.73
CA ARG A 296 23.48 8.54 -7.04
C ARG A 296 23.78 10.00 -6.72
N SER A 297 23.15 10.94 -7.42
CA SER A 297 23.36 12.38 -7.26
C SER A 297 22.62 12.99 -6.06
N VAL A 298 21.74 12.22 -5.42
CA VAL A 298 20.95 12.66 -4.26
C VAL A 298 21.52 12.09 -2.97
N LYS A 299 21.45 12.87 -1.90
CA LYS A 299 21.86 12.43 -0.56
C LYS A 299 20.89 11.37 -0.03
N LYS A 300 21.44 10.34 0.59
CA LYS A 300 20.71 9.25 1.24
C LYS A 300 21.25 9.02 2.64
N PRO A 301 20.49 8.41 3.57
CA PRO A 301 21.02 8.02 4.87
C PRO A 301 22.13 6.96 4.69
N GLU A 302 23.11 6.95 5.59
CA GLU A 302 24.21 5.98 5.59
C GLU A 302 23.72 4.58 6.00
N GLU A 303 22.73 4.53 6.87
CA GLU A 303 22.14 3.28 7.37
C GLU A 303 20.62 3.25 7.17
N GLY A 304 20.06 2.05 7.12
CA GLY A 304 18.62 1.83 6.99
C GLY A 304 18.11 1.85 5.55
N LEU A 305 16.85 2.24 5.38
CA LEU A 305 16.22 2.27 4.05
C LEU A 305 16.77 3.47 3.25
N PRO A 306 17.32 3.25 2.02
CA PRO A 306 17.90 4.31 1.21
C PRO A 306 16.83 5.24 0.64
N ARG A 307 16.35 6.18 1.45
CA ARG A 307 15.42 7.25 1.07
C ARG A 307 16.16 8.48 0.59
N ILE A 308 15.51 9.28 -0.26
CA ILE A 308 16.04 10.58 -0.66
C ILE A 308 15.99 11.53 0.55
N LEU A 309 17.13 12.12 0.95
CA LEU A 309 17.13 13.14 1.98
C LEU A 309 16.77 14.50 1.39
N THR A 310 15.89 15.19 2.10
CA THR A 310 15.45 16.55 1.78
C THR A 310 15.79 17.49 2.93
N ASP A 311 15.89 18.76 2.65
CA ASP A 311 15.83 19.77 3.70
C ASP A 311 14.39 19.90 4.27
N ARG A 312 14.20 20.77 5.26
CA ARG A 312 12.90 21.04 5.88
C ARG A 312 11.90 21.76 4.96
N TYR A 313 12.32 22.14 3.75
CA TYR A 313 11.46 22.68 2.70
C TYR A 313 11.11 21.63 1.64
N LEU A 314 11.43 20.35 1.91
CA LEU A 314 11.25 19.19 1.03
C LEU A 314 12.04 19.28 -0.28
N ARG A 315 13.10 20.11 -0.33
CA ARG A 315 14.03 20.21 -1.46
C ARG A 315 15.04 19.07 -1.37
N VAL A 316 15.30 18.41 -2.49
CA VAL A 316 16.23 17.27 -2.58
C VAL A 316 17.65 17.72 -2.31
N LEU A 317 18.36 17.08 -1.40
CA LEU A 317 19.75 17.37 -1.09
C LEU A 317 20.69 16.64 -2.04
N ARG A 318 21.77 17.33 -2.47
CA ARG A 318 22.84 16.75 -3.29
C ARG A 318 23.71 15.79 -2.47
N ALA A 319 24.19 14.73 -3.11
CA ALA A 319 25.12 13.78 -2.50
C ALA A 319 26.49 14.42 -2.17
N ASP A 320 26.91 15.43 -2.93
CA ASP A 320 28.19 16.15 -2.78
C ASP A 320 28.18 17.23 -1.67
N GLY A 321 27.06 17.38 -0.97
CA GLY A 321 26.93 18.34 0.14
C GLY A 321 26.77 19.81 -0.26
N ARG A 322 26.65 20.14 -1.55
CA ARG A 322 26.48 21.54 -2.04
C ARG A 322 25.07 22.12 -1.79
N GLY A 323 24.30 21.51 -0.92
CA GLY A 323 22.95 21.93 -0.59
C GLY A 323 21.85 21.37 -1.50
N PRO A 324 20.67 22.01 -1.57
CA PRO A 324 19.53 21.48 -2.31
C PRO A 324 19.69 21.61 -3.83
N ILE A 325 19.10 20.67 -4.55
CA ILE A 325 18.96 20.73 -6.01
C ILE A 325 17.83 21.68 -6.35
N GLU A 326 18.12 22.69 -7.17
CA GLU A 326 17.12 23.68 -7.59
C GLU A 326 15.94 23.03 -8.34
N GLY A 327 14.71 23.37 -7.95
CA GLY A 327 13.49 22.85 -8.58
C GLY A 327 13.19 21.38 -8.33
N ALA A 328 13.99 20.67 -7.52
CA ALA A 328 13.77 19.27 -7.20
C ALA A 328 13.26 19.08 -5.76
N TYR A 329 12.14 18.39 -5.64
CA TYR A 329 11.45 18.07 -4.38
C TYR A 329 11.24 16.56 -4.25
N ALA A 330 11.18 16.04 -3.01
CA ALA A 330 10.83 14.65 -2.78
C ALA A 330 9.93 14.51 -1.55
N LEU A 331 9.00 13.53 -1.61
CA LEU A 331 8.05 13.29 -0.52
C LEU A 331 7.48 11.86 -0.53
N GLY A 332 6.69 11.54 0.49
CA GLY A 332 6.14 10.20 0.70
C GLY A 332 7.20 9.22 1.21
N ASP A 333 6.97 7.93 1.00
CA ASP A 333 7.83 6.86 1.52
C ASP A 333 9.23 6.83 0.83
N ALA A 334 9.36 7.52 -0.29
CA ALA A 334 10.61 7.65 -1.03
C ALA A 334 11.61 8.64 -0.40
N ALA A 335 11.16 9.48 0.54
CA ALA A 335 11.98 10.59 1.05
C ALA A 335 11.79 10.86 2.54
N ASP A 336 12.91 11.21 3.20
CA ASP A 336 12.93 11.72 4.58
C ASP A 336 13.48 13.15 4.64
N VAL A 337 13.15 13.85 5.72
CA VAL A 337 13.80 15.11 6.05
C VAL A 337 15.12 14.81 6.74
N GLU A 338 16.20 15.48 6.36
CA GLU A 338 17.51 15.27 6.97
C GLU A 338 17.47 15.50 8.49
N GLY A 339 17.97 14.53 9.24
CA GLY A 339 17.94 14.52 10.71
C GLY A 339 16.61 14.12 11.32
N GLU A 340 15.58 13.75 10.50
CA GLU A 340 14.26 13.36 10.98
C GLU A 340 13.74 12.16 10.18
N SER A 341 13.71 10.97 10.79
CA SER A 341 13.13 9.77 10.16
C SER A 341 11.64 9.70 10.42
N LEU A 342 10.83 9.84 9.38
CA LEU A 342 9.38 9.81 9.47
C LEU A 342 8.82 8.44 9.05
N PRO A 343 7.74 7.99 9.71
CA PRO A 343 7.13 6.71 9.36
C PRO A 343 6.55 6.73 7.94
N ALA A 344 6.62 5.59 7.25
CA ALA A 344 6.03 5.40 5.91
C ALA A 344 4.51 5.30 6.01
N LEU A 345 3.84 6.43 6.18
CA LEU A 345 2.39 6.54 6.36
C LEU A 345 1.78 7.43 5.28
N ALA A 346 0.57 7.07 4.87
CA ALA A 346 -0.25 7.90 3.97
C ALA A 346 -0.41 9.33 4.50
N GLU A 347 -0.54 9.49 5.83
CA GLU A 347 -0.67 10.80 6.47
C GLU A 347 0.59 11.65 6.33
N VAL A 348 1.77 11.08 6.52
CA VAL A 348 3.05 11.79 6.31
C VAL A 348 3.15 12.25 4.85
N ALA A 349 2.86 11.36 3.91
CA ALA A 349 2.87 11.69 2.49
C ALA A 349 1.88 12.81 2.13
N MET A 350 0.70 12.82 2.73
CA MET A 350 -0.31 13.86 2.53
C MET A 350 0.10 15.19 3.14
N GLN A 351 0.61 15.21 4.37
CA GLN A 351 1.07 16.45 5.02
C GLN A 351 2.23 17.08 4.27
N LYS A 352 3.23 16.27 3.86
CA LYS A 352 4.32 16.75 2.99
C LYS A 352 3.79 17.33 1.67
N SER A 353 2.81 16.66 1.06
CA SER A 353 2.22 17.11 -0.21
C SER A 353 1.40 18.40 -0.06
N GLU A 354 0.64 18.55 1.01
CA GLU A 354 -0.11 19.78 1.32
C GLU A 354 0.82 20.96 1.60
N TYR A 355 1.88 20.71 2.34
CA TYR A 355 2.93 21.69 2.55
C TYR A 355 3.57 22.15 1.23
N LEU A 356 4.04 21.19 0.40
CA LEU A 356 4.67 21.51 -0.88
C LEU A 356 3.69 22.21 -1.84
N THR A 357 2.39 21.87 -1.78
CA THR A 357 1.35 22.58 -2.52
C THR A 357 1.30 24.06 -2.13
N GLY A 358 1.38 24.36 -0.83
CA GLY A 358 1.45 25.74 -0.33
C GLY A 358 2.65 26.49 -0.88
N VAL A 359 3.85 25.86 -0.80
CA VAL A 359 5.09 26.42 -1.35
C VAL A 359 4.99 26.71 -2.84
N LEU A 360 4.50 25.75 -3.63
CA LEU A 360 4.40 25.91 -5.10
C LEU A 360 3.32 26.91 -5.53
N ASN A 361 2.26 27.03 -4.73
CA ASN A 361 1.16 27.94 -5.04
C ASN A 361 1.42 29.38 -4.51
N ALA A 362 2.36 29.57 -3.58
CA ALA A 362 2.74 30.92 -3.13
C ALA A 362 3.30 31.75 -4.29
N ALA A 363 3.17 33.07 -4.22
CA ALA A 363 3.89 33.96 -5.11
C ALA A 363 5.40 33.91 -4.80
N ASP A 364 6.25 34.23 -5.78
CA ASP A 364 7.71 34.16 -5.60
C ASP A 364 8.18 34.99 -4.41
N ASP A 365 7.55 36.14 -4.15
CA ASP A 365 7.86 37.01 -2.99
C ASP A 365 7.33 36.47 -1.65
N GLU A 366 6.27 35.64 -1.65
CA GLU A 366 5.70 35.02 -0.46
C GLU A 366 6.36 33.68 -0.13
N ALA A 367 7.05 33.05 -1.08
CA ALA A 367 7.77 31.79 -0.85
C ALA A 367 8.88 31.96 0.21
N ALA A 368 9.44 33.16 0.35
CA ALA A 368 10.41 33.51 1.39
C ALA A 368 9.83 33.48 2.82
N LEU A 369 8.51 33.55 2.98
CA LEU A 369 7.79 33.54 4.27
C LEU A 369 7.28 32.15 4.65
N VAL A 370 7.50 31.12 3.83
CA VAL A 370 7.02 29.76 4.10
C VAL A 370 7.81 29.17 5.28
N ARG A 371 7.08 28.74 6.31
CA ARG A 371 7.68 28.06 7.47
C ARG A 371 8.21 26.68 7.06
N PRO A 372 9.27 26.17 7.70
CA PRO A 372 9.75 24.80 7.51
C PRO A 372 8.62 23.76 7.74
N PHE A 373 8.69 22.68 7.00
CA PHE A 373 7.77 21.54 7.22
C PHE A 373 8.00 20.97 8.63
N ALA A 374 6.91 20.68 9.31
CA ALA A 374 6.90 19.95 10.57
C ALA A 374 5.77 18.93 10.54
N TYR A 375 6.09 17.66 10.72
CA TYR A 375 5.10 16.59 10.80
C TYR A 375 4.31 16.69 12.10
N LYS A 376 3.00 16.51 12.00
CA LYS A 376 2.10 16.43 13.15
C LYS A 376 1.45 15.05 13.17
N GLN A 377 1.93 14.19 14.03
CA GLN A 377 1.29 12.89 14.23
C GLN A 377 -0.13 13.11 14.79
N ARG A 378 -1.14 12.56 14.10
CA ARG A 378 -2.54 12.66 14.52
C ARG A 378 -2.94 11.42 15.29
N ALA A 379 -2.95 10.29 14.62
CA ALA A 379 -3.26 8.99 15.22
C ALA A 379 -2.70 7.84 14.39
N LEU A 380 -2.34 6.75 15.07
CA LEU A 380 -2.12 5.44 14.47
C LEU A 380 -3.37 4.60 14.71
N LEU A 381 -3.87 3.91 13.70
CA LEU A 381 -5.10 3.14 13.80
C LEU A 381 -4.85 1.73 13.26
N ALA A 382 -5.46 0.72 13.91
CA ALA A 382 -5.52 -0.63 13.37
C ALA A 382 -6.86 -1.31 13.72
N TYR A 383 -7.43 -2.02 12.74
CA TYR A 383 -8.63 -2.83 12.90
C TYR A 383 -8.28 -4.21 13.43
N LEU A 384 -9.08 -4.73 14.37
CA LEU A 384 -8.85 -6.00 15.03
C LEU A 384 -9.96 -7.06 14.81
N GLY A 385 -10.97 -6.74 14.00
CA GLY A 385 -12.12 -7.63 13.77
C GLY A 385 -13.26 -7.44 14.77
N ARG A 386 -14.48 -7.86 14.40
CA ARG A 386 -15.69 -7.83 15.25
C ARG A 386 -15.98 -6.47 15.89
N ARG A 387 -15.87 -5.38 15.13
CA ARG A 387 -16.07 -4.01 15.64
C ARG A 387 -15.10 -3.64 16.77
N ASP A 388 -13.90 -4.18 16.71
CA ASP A 388 -12.81 -3.87 17.63
C ASP A 388 -11.65 -3.19 16.89
N GLY A 389 -10.90 -2.35 17.59
CA GLY A 389 -9.76 -1.65 17.03
C GLY A 389 -8.89 -1.01 18.10
N VAL A 390 -7.73 -0.49 17.65
CA VAL A 390 -6.83 0.31 18.49
C VAL A 390 -6.51 1.63 17.80
N ILE A 391 -6.42 2.68 18.58
CA ILE A 391 -5.93 4.00 18.17
C ILE A 391 -4.86 4.43 19.16
N GLY A 392 -3.65 4.66 18.64
CA GLY A 392 -2.56 5.28 19.39
C GLY A 392 -2.41 6.75 19.00
N GLY A 393 -2.24 7.64 19.98
CA GLY A 393 -2.09 9.06 19.73
C GLY A 393 -1.97 9.89 21.00
N ARG A 394 -2.67 11.02 21.05
CA ARG A 394 -2.73 11.85 22.30
C ARG A 394 -3.47 11.16 23.44
N GLN A 395 -4.44 10.35 23.11
CA GLN A 395 -5.18 9.48 24.00
C GLN A 395 -5.37 8.15 23.27
N ASP A 396 -5.11 7.06 23.94
CA ASP A 396 -5.28 5.73 23.41
C ASP A 396 -6.75 5.29 23.54
N TRP A 397 -7.27 4.75 22.44
CA TRP A 397 -8.64 4.21 22.40
C TRP A 397 -8.58 2.76 21.94
N THR A 398 -9.48 1.95 22.51
CA THR A 398 -9.64 0.54 22.14
C THR A 398 -11.12 0.21 21.98
N GLY A 399 -11.41 -0.97 21.44
CA GLY A 399 -12.76 -1.49 21.30
C GLY A 399 -13.60 -0.80 20.23
N VAL A 400 -14.92 -0.74 20.46
CA VAL A 400 -15.91 -0.24 19.49
C VAL A 400 -15.68 1.23 19.13
N SER A 401 -15.26 2.07 20.08
CA SER A 401 -14.97 3.49 19.81
C SER A 401 -13.81 3.66 18.84
N ALA A 402 -12.75 2.87 19.01
CA ALA A 402 -11.62 2.84 18.09
C ALA A 402 -12.02 2.31 16.70
N TRP A 403 -12.87 1.29 16.65
CA TRP A 403 -13.43 0.80 15.40
C TRP A 403 -14.25 1.85 14.65
N VAL A 404 -15.14 2.58 15.33
CA VAL A 404 -15.93 3.67 14.71
C VAL A 404 -15.02 4.76 14.17
N ALA A 405 -14.00 5.15 14.92
CA ALA A 405 -13.04 6.16 14.48
C ALA A 405 -12.18 5.66 13.29
N TRP A 406 -11.73 4.41 13.31
CA TRP A 406 -11.03 3.78 12.18
C TRP A 406 -11.93 3.76 10.92
N ARG A 407 -13.17 3.30 11.06
CA ARG A 407 -14.15 3.22 9.96
C ARG A 407 -14.45 4.60 9.35
N SER A 408 -14.65 5.61 10.22
CA SER A 408 -14.90 6.99 9.79
C SER A 408 -13.66 7.62 9.16
N GLY A 409 -12.48 7.38 9.74
CA GLY A 409 -11.19 7.87 9.25
C GLY A 409 -10.85 7.30 7.88
N SER A 410 -11.06 5.99 7.66
CA SER A 410 -10.80 5.34 6.37
C SER A 410 -11.68 5.91 5.26
N LEU A 411 -12.96 6.24 5.55
CA LEU A 411 -13.82 6.96 4.62
C LEU A 411 -13.34 8.39 4.34
N ALA A 412 -12.89 9.11 5.38
CA ALA A 412 -12.42 10.49 5.23
C ALA A 412 -11.19 10.59 4.32
N TRP A 413 -10.39 9.53 4.22
CA TRP A 413 -9.22 9.50 3.35
C TRP A 413 -9.56 9.34 1.86
N THR A 414 -10.76 8.86 1.51
CA THR A 414 -11.18 8.85 0.12
C THR A 414 -11.33 10.28 -0.42
N ARG A 415 -10.84 10.55 -1.62
CA ARG A 415 -10.80 11.89 -2.22
C ARG A 415 -12.04 12.25 -3.01
N SER A 416 -13.02 11.33 -3.09
CA SER A 416 -14.26 11.50 -3.84
C SER A 416 -15.48 11.28 -2.95
N TRP A 417 -16.36 12.31 -2.88
CA TRP A 417 -17.65 12.19 -2.18
C TRP A 417 -18.49 11.02 -2.72
N ARG A 418 -18.40 10.76 -4.06
CA ARG A 418 -19.10 9.64 -4.70
C ARG A 418 -18.62 8.30 -4.12
N ARG A 419 -17.31 8.10 -3.95
CA ARG A 419 -16.77 6.87 -3.37
C ARG A 419 -17.17 6.69 -1.91
N ARG A 420 -17.10 7.76 -1.12
CA ARG A 420 -17.58 7.74 0.27
C ARG A 420 -19.02 7.25 0.34
N PHE A 421 -19.88 7.83 -0.48
CA PHE A 421 -21.29 7.46 -0.52
C PHE A 421 -21.49 6.00 -0.98
N MET A 422 -20.78 5.56 -2.02
CA MET A 422 -20.86 4.19 -2.52
C MET A 422 -20.36 3.17 -1.49
N ILE A 423 -19.29 3.47 -0.77
CA ILE A 423 -18.78 2.60 0.30
C ILE A 423 -19.80 2.52 1.45
N MET A 424 -20.39 3.64 1.87
CA MET A 424 -21.44 3.63 2.91
C MET A 424 -22.67 2.83 2.49
N ILE A 425 -23.10 2.97 1.23
CA ILE A 425 -24.19 2.15 0.68
C ILE A 425 -23.81 0.66 0.68
N SER A 426 -22.59 0.32 0.23
CA SER A 426 -22.13 -1.06 0.24
C SER A 426 -22.16 -1.64 1.66
N TRP A 427 -21.72 -0.89 2.67
CA TRP A 427 -21.79 -1.33 4.07
C TRP A 427 -23.22 -1.56 4.55
N LEU A 428 -24.18 -0.72 4.10
CA LEU A 428 -25.58 -0.90 4.40
C LEU A 428 -26.13 -2.21 3.78
N PHE A 429 -25.79 -2.48 2.52
CA PHE A 429 -26.18 -3.71 1.85
C PHE A 429 -25.56 -4.94 2.50
N VAL A 430 -24.28 -4.88 2.86
CA VAL A 430 -23.60 -5.96 3.59
C VAL A 430 -24.29 -6.26 4.92
N TRP A 431 -24.78 -5.23 5.61
CA TRP A 431 -25.48 -5.42 6.89
C TRP A 431 -26.80 -6.18 6.75
N PHE A 432 -27.51 -6.02 5.61
CA PHE A 432 -28.80 -6.71 5.36
C PHE A 432 -28.64 -8.01 4.58
N GLY A 433 -27.72 -8.09 3.66
CA GLY A 433 -27.62 -9.17 2.68
C GLY A 433 -26.34 -9.98 2.69
N GLY A 434 -25.41 -9.71 3.63
CA GLY A 434 -24.10 -10.33 3.67
C GLY A 434 -23.08 -9.69 2.72
N ARG A 435 -21.84 -10.21 2.75
CA ARG A 435 -20.72 -9.71 1.95
C ARG A 435 -20.85 -10.16 0.48
N ASP A 436 -20.43 -9.29 -0.44
CA ASP A 436 -20.40 -9.62 -1.87
C ASP A 436 -19.18 -10.50 -2.17
N ILE A 437 -19.39 -11.83 -2.16
CA ILE A 437 -18.37 -12.84 -2.44
C ILE A 437 -18.65 -13.63 -3.72
N ALA A 438 -19.68 -13.26 -4.47
CA ALA A 438 -20.15 -14.04 -5.64
C ALA A 438 -19.21 -13.91 -6.85
N ARG A 439 -18.36 -12.89 -6.90
CA ARG A 439 -17.42 -12.67 -8.01
C ARG A 439 -16.12 -12.07 -7.50
N PRO A 440 -14.98 -12.72 -7.80
CA PRO A 440 -13.66 -12.14 -7.58
C PRO A 440 -13.36 -10.99 -8.56
#